data_d4fc3e83878210be17b90778d83b486a
#
_entry.id   d4fc3e83878210be17b90778d83b486a
#
_cell.length_a   1.000
_cell.length_b   1.000
_cell.length_c   1.000
_cell.angle_alpha   90.00
_cell.angle_beta   90.00
_cell.angle_gamma   90.00
#
_symmetry.space_group_name_H-M   'P 1'
#
loop_
_entity.id
_entity.type
_entity.pdbx_description
1 polymer ?
#
loop_
_entity_poly.entity_id
_entity_poly.type
_entity_poly.pdbx_seq_one_letter_code
_entity_poly.pdbx_strand_id
1 'polypeptide(L)'
;LAVFLFLSFCVQAVTAQNEEKLDTIYNPKVVYSAIPQKYEIAGITVTGAPNYEDYVLIGYSGLEVGQVIEIPGNAITEAAQKFWRQGLFSDVVIKWTKAYGNKAWLEIQLKQQPRISEINYHGIKKSEREDLEMRLGLVKGNQITPNIVDRATTIIKKHFEEKGFKNAEVNIKQTDDLTHENEVIVDIYVDKKEKVKVHKIYIDGNEVLSDRKIKWAMKKTNEKGNLLHLFRTKKFVEENYKNDKNLIIEKYNELGYRDAAIVNDSVVRYNDKTVDVYLTIDEGKKYYIRNIDWVGNTIYPSDYLSAVLGMKPGDVYNQKMLNKRTMEDEDAVANLYMDRGYLFFQLVPIEGNVLNDSIDLEIRLFEGPQARINKVVINGNDRLYEHVIRRELRTKPGELFSKSDLMRSAREIAQTGHFDPETMDIKPEPNEENGTVDLVYNLESKANDQIEFSAGWGQTGVIGKLSLKFTNFSIKNLLNPKSFKGIIPQGDGQTFTISAQTNARYYQQYSISFYDPWFGGKRPNSFQFSAYYSRQTGIESSFLSRSYNSLYNNSLYGG
;
A
#
# COMPACT_ATOMS: atom_id res chain seq x y z
N LEU A 1 21.40 -99.35 -35.47
CA LEU A 1 21.24 -98.11 -36.34
C LEU A 1 19.81 -97.60 -36.43
N ALA A 2 18.79 -98.42 -36.21
CA ALA A 2 17.39 -98.04 -36.32
C ALA A 2 16.85 -97.29 -35.10
N VAL A 3 17.51 -97.36 -33.92
CA VAL A 3 17.09 -96.67 -32.68
C VAL A 3 17.66 -95.23 -32.61
N PHE A 4 18.70 -94.91 -33.32
CA PHE A 4 19.30 -93.56 -33.37
C PHE A 4 18.61 -92.66 -34.37
N LEU A 5 17.91 -93.17 -35.35
CA LEU A 5 17.16 -92.41 -36.33
C LEU A 5 15.76 -91.98 -35.80
N PHE A 6 15.21 -92.67 -34.78
CA PHE A 6 13.93 -92.32 -34.19
C PHE A 6 13.99 -91.18 -33.11
N LEU A 7 15.18 -91.06 -32.48
CA LEU A 7 15.44 -89.99 -31.52
C LEU A 7 15.78 -88.67 -32.19
N SER A 8 16.26 -88.71 -33.45
CA SER A 8 16.55 -87.49 -34.22
C SER A 8 15.31 -86.83 -34.81
N PHE A 9 14.17 -87.56 -34.93
CA PHE A 9 12.93 -87.08 -35.49
C PHE A 9 11.96 -86.45 -34.42
N CYS A 10 12.18 -86.84 -33.15
CA CYS A 10 11.39 -86.25 -32.03
C CYS A 10 11.92 -84.91 -31.46
N VAL A 11 13.16 -84.53 -31.82
CA VAL A 11 13.76 -83.26 -31.35
C VAL A 11 13.45 -82.06 -32.30
N GLN A 12 12.96 -82.33 -33.54
CA GLN A 12 12.58 -81.26 -34.48
C GLN A 12 11.10 -80.84 -34.43
N ALA A 13 10.29 -81.43 -33.55
CA ALA A 13 8.85 -81.08 -33.45
C ALA A 13 8.49 -80.25 -32.25
N VAL A 14 9.45 -79.68 -31.51
CA VAL A 14 9.18 -78.87 -30.30
C VAL A 14 9.62 -77.39 -30.44
N THR A 15 10.01 -76.94 -31.64
CA THR A 15 10.31 -75.53 -31.89
C THR A 15 9.41 -74.93 -32.97
N ALA A 16 8.08 -75.22 -32.93
CA ALA A 16 7.11 -74.34 -33.47
C ALA A 16 6.73 -73.35 -32.33
N GLN A 17 7.56 -72.31 -32.14
CA GLN A 17 7.12 -71.15 -31.40
C GLN A 17 5.89 -70.61 -32.14
N ASN A 18 4.75 -70.66 -31.46
CA ASN A 18 3.62 -69.83 -31.81
C ASN A 18 4.15 -68.36 -31.77
N GLU A 19 4.49 -67.82 -32.92
CA GLU A 19 4.45 -66.37 -33.08
C GLU A 19 2.99 -65.95 -32.93
N GLU A 20 2.59 -65.63 -31.69
CA GLU A 20 1.36 -64.88 -31.48
C GLU A 20 1.46 -63.64 -32.37
N LYS A 21 0.66 -63.60 -33.43
CA LYS A 21 0.44 -62.38 -34.20
C LYS A 21 -0.08 -61.35 -33.22
N LEU A 22 0.84 -60.50 -32.75
CA LEU A 22 0.48 -59.33 -31.93
C LEU A 22 -0.35 -58.39 -32.77
N ASP A 23 -1.67 -58.43 -32.56
CA ASP A 23 -2.60 -57.51 -33.23
C ASP A 23 -2.49 -56.12 -32.63
N THR A 24 -2.43 -55.10 -33.48
CA THR A 24 -2.45 -53.71 -33.06
C THR A 24 -3.88 -53.34 -32.65
N ILE A 25 -4.07 -52.98 -31.39
CA ILE A 25 -5.36 -52.50 -30.84
C ILE A 25 -5.33 -50.98 -30.85
N TYR A 26 -6.32 -50.36 -31.53
CA TYR A 26 -6.52 -48.91 -31.53
C TYR A 26 -7.57 -48.53 -30.49
N ASN A 27 -7.33 -47.43 -29.75
CA ASN A 27 -8.22 -46.90 -28.70
C ASN A 27 -8.69 -47.98 -27.70
N PRO A 28 -7.77 -48.71 -27.06
CA PRO A 28 -8.12 -49.75 -26.12
C PRO A 28 -8.91 -49.14 -24.94
N LYS A 29 -9.99 -49.82 -24.54
CA LYS A 29 -10.79 -49.39 -23.39
C LYS A 29 -10.10 -49.72 -22.08
N VAL A 30 -9.86 -48.71 -21.23
CA VAL A 30 -9.36 -48.93 -19.88
C VAL A 30 -10.49 -49.42 -18.99
N VAL A 31 -10.37 -50.61 -18.46
CA VAL A 31 -11.31 -51.18 -17.48
C VAL A 31 -10.67 -51.09 -16.11
N TYR A 32 -11.14 -50.13 -15.32
CA TYR A 32 -10.53 -49.80 -14.01
C TYR A 32 -10.67 -50.91 -12.95
N SER A 33 -11.55 -51.87 -13.15
CA SER A 33 -11.70 -53.04 -12.29
C SER A 33 -10.82 -54.22 -12.73
N ALA A 34 -10.10 -54.12 -13.85
CA ALA A 34 -9.18 -55.13 -14.30
C ALA A 34 -7.88 -55.14 -13.51
N ILE A 35 -7.20 -56.29 -13.49
CA ILE A 35 -5.85 -56.40 -12.91
C ILE A 35 -4.89 -55.53 -13.73
N PRO A 36 -4.14 -54.60 -13.10
CA PRO A 36 -3.18 -53.77 -13.81
C PRO A 36 -2.19 -54.56 -14.62
N GLN A 37 -2.01 -54.20 -15.87
CA GLN A 37 -0.98 -54.78 -16.76
C GLN A 37 0.14 -53.78 -17.01
N LYS A 38 1.37 -54.27 -17.14
CA LYS A 38 2.53 -53.44 -17.40
C LYS A 38 2.72 -53.19 -18.88
N TYR A 39 2.81 -51.93 -19.26
CA TYR A 39 3.06 -51.45 -20.62
C TYR A 39 4.26 -50.51 -20.64
N GLU A 40 5.12 -50.66 -21.65
CA GLU A 40 6.18 -49.72 -21.97
C GLU A 40 5.60 -48.59 -22.84
N ILE A 41 5.80 -47.35 -22.46
CA ILE A 41 5.37 -46.20 -23.25
C ILE A 41 6.25 -46.13 -24.51
N ALA A 42 5.64 -46.39 -25.67
CA ALA A 42 6.35 -46.36 -26.97
C ALA A 42 6.25 -44.99 -27.66
N GLY A 43 5.31 -44.14 -27.23
CA GLY A 43 5.18 -42.76 -27.72
C GLY A 43 4.18 -41.96 -26.93
N ILE A 44 4.41 -40.67 -26.83
CA ILE A 44 3.52 -39.70 -26.20
C ILE A 44 3.32 -38.54 -27.19
N THR A 45 2.09 -38.20 -27.43
CA THR A 45 1.70 -37.02 -28.22
C THR A 45 0.93 -36.05 -27.35
N VAL A 46 1.04 -34.75 -27.64
CA VAL A 46 0.30 -33.70 -26.94
C VAL A 46 -0.59 -32.96 -27.94
N THR A 47 -1.83 -32.66 -27.55
CA THR A 47 -2.77 -31.92 -28.38
C THR A 47 -3.51 -30.86 -27.55
N GLY A 48 -3.94 -29.77 -28.21
CA GLY A 48 -4.79 -28.73 -27.60
C GLY A 48 -4.05 -27.66 -26.79
N ALA A 49 -2.72 -27.63 -26.84
CA ALA A 49 -1.93 -26.60 -26.17
C ALA A 49 -0.89 -25.93 -27.10
N PRO A 50 -1.31 -25.24 -28.17
CA PRO A 50 -0.43 -24.76 -29.24
C PRO A 50 0.61 -23.73 -28.80
N ASN A 51 0.46 -23.13 -27.63
CA ASN A 51 1.38 -22.14 -27.07
C ASN A 51 2.55 -22.76 -26.28
N TYR A 52 2.62 -24.07 -26.20
CA TYR A 52 3.66 -24.82 -25.46
C TYR A 52 4.30 -25.87 -26.38
N GLU A 53 5.58 -26.04 -26.24
CA GLU A 53 6.30 -27.10 -26.94
C GLU A 53 5.98 -28.47 -26.33
N ASP A 54 5.70 -29.47 -27.19
CA ASP A 54 5.28 -30.83 -26.76
C ASP A 54 6.25 -31.46 -25.75
N TYR A 55 7.56 -31.31 -25.98
CA TYR A 55 8.59 -31.91 -25.10
C TYR A 55 8.53 -31.31 -23.67
N VAL A 56 8.17 -30.04 -23.55
CA VAL A 56 8.02 -29.36 -22.23
C VAL A 56 6.83 -29.95 -21.48
N LEU A 57 5.70 -30.12 -22.15
CA LEU A 57 4.48 -30.68 -21.57
C LEU A 57 4.67 -32.17 -21.24
N ILE A 58 5.34 -32.94 -22.09
CA ILE A 58 5.70 -34.35 -21.82
C ILE A 58 6.57 -34.44 -20.58
N GLY A 59 7.65 -33.65 -20.50
CA GLY A 59 8.54 -33.62 -19.33
C GLY A 59 7.79 -33.21 -18.06
N TYR A 60 6.88 -32.23 -18.16
CA TYR A 60 6.06 -31.80 -17.03
C TYR A 60 5.10 -32.91 -16.52
N SER A 61 4.54 -33.72 -17.42
CA SER A 61 3.67 -34.84 -17.04
C SER A 61 4.40 -35.86 -16.14
N GLY A 62 5.71 -35.97 -16.29
CA GLY A 62 6.54 -36.99 -15.65
C GLY A 62 6.38 -38.38 -16.27
N LEU A 63 5.84 -38.45 -17.49
CA LEU A 63 5.81 -39.64 -18.32
C LEU A 63 6.93 -39.56 -19.36
N GLU A 64 7.64 -40.64 -19.58
CA GLU A 64 8.77 -40.72 -20.53
C GLU A 64 8.61 -41.88 -21.48
N VAL A 65 9.06 -41.71 -22.71
CA VAL A 65 9.12 -42.81 -23.69
C VAL A 65 10.15 -43.83 -23.21
N GLY A 66 9.78 -45.12 -23.19
CA GLY A 66 10.57 -46.20 -22.62
C GLY A 66 10.23 -46.52 -21.16
N GLN A 67 9.49 -45.68 -20.46
CA GLN A 67 9.00 -45.92 -19.10
C GLN A 67 7.98 -47.06 -19.07
N VAL A 68 8.10 -47.97 -18.09
CA VAL A 68 7.09 -49.00 -17.85
C VAL A 68 6.07 -48.51 -16.84
N ILE A 69 4.83 -48.49 -17.23
CA ILE A 69 3.69 -48.06 -16.40
C ILE A 69 2.63 -49.16 -16.29
N GLU A 70 1.82 -49.11 -15.27
CA GLU A 70 0.64 -49.97 -15.10
C GLU A 70 -0.63 -49.29 -15.66
N ILE A 71 -1.40 -50.01 -16.47
CA ILE A 71 -2.69 -49.54 -16.98
C ILE A 71 -3.77 -50.58 -16.62
N PRO A 72 -4.82 -50.19 -15.83
CA PRO A 72 -5.01 -48.94 -15.12
C PRO A 72 -3.97 -48.78 -13.99
N GLY A 73 -3.50 -47.55 -13.73
CA GLY A 73 -2.48 -47.29 -12.70
C GLY A 73 -2.34 -45.82 -12.33
N ASN A 74 -1.54 -45.58 -11.29
CA ASN A 74 -1.37 -44.26 -10.70
C ASN A 74 -0.61 -43.26 -11.58
N ALA A 75 0.35 -43.76 -12.41
CA ALA A 75 1.23 -42.87 -13.19
C ALA A 75 0.45 -41.90 -14.10
N ILE A 76 -0.61 -42.40 -14.77
CA ILE A 76 -1.47 -41.56 -15.61
C ILE A 76 -2.28 -40.57 -14.77
N THR A 77 -2.80 -41.02 -13.62
CA THR A 77 -3.55 -40.17 -12.71
C THR A 77 -2.67 -39.05 -12.13
N GLU A 78 -1.45 -39.37 -11.74
CA GLU A 78 -0.50 -38.38 -11.23
C GLU A 78 -0.08 -37.37 -12.30
N ALA A 79 0.12 -37.81 -13.54
CA ALA A 79 0.41 -36.93 -14.67
C ALA A 79 -0.77 -35.95 -14.91
N ALA A 80 -2.01 -36.44 -14.92
CA ALA A 80 -3.18 -35.56 -15.03
C ALA A 80 -3.29 -34.58 -13.86
N GLN A 81 -3.05 -35.03 -12.62
CA GLN A 81 -3.09 -34.17 -11.43
C GLN A 81 -1.98 -33.10 -11.45
N LYS A 82 -0.80 -33.36 -12.03
CA LYS A 82 0.23 -32.35 -12.19
C LYS A 82 -0.25 -31.18 -13.06
N PHE A 83 -0.87 -31.47 -14.20
CA PHE A 83 -1.44 -30.42 -15.06
C PHE A 83 -2.56 -29.65 -14.37
N TRP A 84 -3.44 -30.33 -13.64
CA TRP A 84 -4.51 -29.68 -12.87
C TRP A 84 -3.97 -28.71 -11.80
N ARG A 85 -2.93 -29.10 -11.09
CA ARG A 85 -2.32 -28.26 -10.04
C ARG A 85 -1.72 -26.98 -10.58
N GLN A 86 -1.32 -26.92 -11.85
CA GLN A 86 -0.83 -25.69 -12.49
C GLN A 86 -1.94 -24.65 -12.72
N GLY A 87 -3.19 -25.08 -12.84
CA GLY A 87 -4.30 -24.18 -13.11
C GLY A 87 -4.28 -23.53 -14.49
N LEU A 88 -3.38 -23.93 -15.39
CA LEU A 88 -3.24 -23.37 -16.74
C LEU A 88 -4.21 -24.02 -17.75
N PHE A 89 -4.76 -25.16 -17.42
CA PHE A 89 -5.62 -25.95 -18.29
C PHE A 89 -7.02 -26.09 -17.68
N SER A 90 -8.03 -25.93 -18.52
CA SER A 90 -9.45 -26.10 -18.15
C SER A 90 -9.90 -27.54 -18.26
N ASP A 91 -9.20 -28.35 -19.05
CA ASP A 91 -9.45 -29.78 -19.15
C ASP A 91 -8.14 -30.53 -19.46
N VAL A 92 -8.00 -31.74 -18.91
CA VAL A 92 -6.83 -32.62 -19.06
C VAL A 92 -7.33 -34.04 -19.23
N VAL A 93 -7.13 -34.59 -20.40
CA VAL A 93 -7.50 -35.98 -20.73
C VAL A 93 -6.29 -36.71 -21.24
N ILE A 94 -5.92 -37.83 -20.61
CA ILE A 94 -4.85 -38.71 -21.09
C ILE A 94 -5.52 -39.96 -21.69
N LYS A 95 -5.36 -40.13 -23.01
CA LYS A 95 -5.94 -41.20 -23.75
C LYS A 95 -4.89 -42.27 -24.08
N TRP A 96 -5.30 -43.50 -24.02
CA TRP A 96 -4.55 -44.64 -24.55
C TRP A 96 -4.96 -44.85 -26.00
N THR A 97 -4.13 -44.42 -26.95
CA THR A 97 -4.52 -44.38 -28.37
C THR A 97 -4.19 -45.67 -29.11
N LYS A 98 -3.13 -46.39 -28.71
CA LYS A 98 -2.68 -47.58 -29.40
C LYS A 98 -2.00 -48.52 -28.43
N ALA A 99 -2.22 -49.86 -28.61
CA ALA A 99 -1.50 -50.92 -27.96
C ALA A 99 -0.94 -51.89 -29.02
N TYR A 100 0.32 -52.33 -28.82
CA TYR A 100 0.95 -53.41 -29.60
C TYR A 100 1.80 -54.24 -28.65
N GLY A 101 1.35 -55.46 -28.37
CA GLY A 101 1.93 -56.29 -27.33
C GLY A 101 1.93 -55.59 -25.97
N ASN A 102 3.09 -55.41 -25.37
CA ASN A 102 3.27 -54.69 -24.12
C ASN A 102 3.66 -53.20 -24.30
N LYS A 103 3.48 -52.64 -25.51
CA LYS A 103 3.76 -51.22 -25.82
C LYS A 103 2.49 -50.42 -25.88
N ALA A 104 2.50 -49.23 -25.26
CA ALA A 104 1.38 -48.29 -25.22
C ALA A 104 1.76 -46.95 -25.84
N TRP A 105 0.85 -46.34 -26.59
CA TRP A 105 0.96 -44.95 -27.05
C TRP A 105 -0.11 -44.13 -26.34
N LEU A 106 0.34 -43.02 -25.77
CA LEU A 106 -0.50 -42.09 -25.00
C LEU A 106 -0.67 -40.78 -25.75
N GLU A 107 -1.86 -40.20 -25.64
CA GLU A 107 -2.14 -38.85 -26.09
C GLU A 107 -2.57 -38.00 -24.88
N ILE A 108 -1.84 -36.93 -24.61
CA ILE A 108 -2.17 -35.95 -23.60
C ILE A 108 -2.98 -34.84 -24.30
N GLN A 109 -4.27 -34.83 -24.09
CA GLN A 109 -5.17 -33.82 -24.63
C GLN A 109 -5.41 -32.75 -23.57
N LEU A 110 -5.00 -31.51 -23.86
CA LEU A 110 -5.08 -30.37 -22.96
C LEU A 110 -6.03 -29.34 -23.54
N LYS A 111 -6.81 -28.69 -22.68
CA LYS A 111 -7.58 -27.50 -23.04
C LYS A 111 -7.07 -26.35 -22.20
N GLN A 112 -6.53 -25.32 -22.83
CA GLN A 112 -6.01 -24.14 -22.13
C GLN A 112 -7.15 -23.37 -21.46
N GLN A 113 -6.85 -22.73 -20.31
CA GLN A 113 -7.74 -21.71 -19.74
C GLN A 113 -7.90 -20.55 -20.73
N PRO A 114 -9.10 -20.01 -20.89
CA PRO A 114 -9.33 -18.91 -21.82
C PRO A 114 -8.59 -17.64 -21.39
N ARG A 115 -8.35 -16.76 -22.36
CA ARG A 115 -7.77 -15.43 -22.12
C ARG A 115 -8.86 -14.38 -22.08
N ILE A 116 -8.60 -13.31 -21.36
CA ILE A 116 -9.51 -12.17 -21.26
C ILE A 116 -9.42 -11.33 -22.53
N SER A 117 -10.50 -11.25 -23.32
CA SER A 117 -10.61 -10.34 -24.47
C SER A 117 -11.06 -8.95 -24.04
N GLU A 118 -12.02 -8.88 -23.11
CA GLU A 118 -12.59 -7.63 -22.61
C GLU A 118 -13.05 -7.77 -21.15
N ILE A 119 -13.04 -6.65 -20.40
CA ILE A 119 -13.55 -6.60 -19.03
C ILE A 119 -14.59 -5.51 -18.92
N ASN A 120 -15.83 -5.90 -18.57
CA ASN A 120 -16.94 -4.98 -18.41
C ASN A 120 -17.37 -4.90 -16.95
N TYR A 121 -17.62 -3.69 -16.46
CA TYR A 121 -18.07 -3.44 -15.10
C TYR A 121 -19.50 -2.89 -15.11
N HIS A 122 -20.38 -3.54 -14.33
CA HIS A 122 -21.79 -3.16 -14.21
C HIS A 122 -22.15 -2.83 -12.75
N GLY A 123 -22.96 -1.80 -12.53
CA GLY A 123 -23.44 -1.40 -11.21
C GLY A 123 -22.48 -0.51 -10.39
N ILE A 124 -21.37 -0.08 -10.97
CA ILE A 124 -20.37 0.77 -10.30
C ILE A 124 -20.13 2.09 -11.06
N LYS A 125 -19.60 3.09 -10.36
CA LYS A 125 -19.23 4.39 -10.95
C LYS A 125 -17.85 4.32 -11.60
N LYS A 126 -17.55 5.26 -12.51
CA LYS A 126 -16.26 5.34 -13.21
C LYS A 126 -15.05 5.39 -12.25
N SER A 127 -15.12 6.23 -11.20
CA SER A 127 -14.04 6.32 -10.21
C SER A 127 -13.85 5.05 -9.39
N GLU A 128 -14.93 4.30 -9.12
CA GLU A 128 -14.87 3.01 -8.41
C GLU A 128 -14.27 1.92 -9.32
N ARG A 129 -14.54 2.01 -10.62
CA ARG A 129 -13.93 1.13 -11.63
C ARG A 129 -12.42 1.33 -11.69
N GLU A 130 -11.95 2.58 -11.79
CA GLU A 130 -10.54 2.92 -11.85
C GLU A 130 -9.78 2.41 -10.60
N ASP A 131 -10.36 2.57 -9.38
CA ASP A 131 -9.82 2.01 -8.13
C ASP A 131 -9.72 0.48 -8.17
N LEU A 132 -10.75 -0.20 -8.72
CA LEU A 132 -10.79 -1.65 -8.77
C LEU A 132 -9.84 -2.22 -9.82
N GLU A 133 -9.70 -1.60 -10.98
CA GLU A 133 -8.77 -2.01 -12.04
C GLU A 133 -7.33 -2.10 -11.52
N MET A 134 -6.89 -1.12 -10.72
CA MET A 134 -5.57 -1.14 -10.08
C MET A 134 -5.39 -2.28 -9.07
N ARG A 135 -6.46 -2.65 -8.34
CA ARG A 135 -6.41 -3.66 -7.28
C ARG A 135 -6.58 -5.10 -7.78
N LEU A 136 -7.36 -5.30 -8.83
CA LEU A 136 -7.73 -6.62 -9.33
C LEU A 136 -6.61 -7.29 -10.10
N GLY A 137 -5.78 -6.53 -10.80
CA GLY A 137 -4.74 -7.06 -11.68
C GLY A 137 -5.29 -7.90 -12.84
N LEU A 138 -6.57 -7.73 -13.18
CA LEU A 138 -7.17 -8.32 -14.37
C LEU A 138 -6.75 -7.49 -15.57
N VAL A 139 -6.07 -8.12 -16.52
CA VAL A 139 -5.56 -7.45 -17.71
C VAL A 139 -5.99 -8.22 -18.94
N LYS A 140 -6.41 -7.50 -19.98
CA LYS A 140 -6.68 -8.07 -21.31
C LYS A 140 -5.50 -8.91 -21.79
N GLY A 141 -5.76 -10.09 -22.33
CA GLY A 141 -4.76 -11.05 -22.81
C GLY A 141 -4.25 -12.03 -21.74
N ASN A 142 -4.49 -11.76 -20.45
CA ASN A 142 -4.14 -12.71 -19.38
C ASN A 142 -5.14 -13.87 -19.34
N GLN A 143 -4.65 -15.03 -18.92
CA GLN A 143 -5.52 -16.19 -18.67
C GLN A 143 -6.45 -15.92 -17.48
N ILE A 144 -7.70 -16.37 -17.57
CA ILE A 144 -8.65 -16.34 -16.46
C ILE A 144 -8.86 -17.75 -15.91
N THR A 145 -8.64 -17.91 -14.62
CA THR A 145 -8.79 -19.17 -13.91
C THR A 145 -9.86 -19.04 -12.83
N PRO A 146 -10.48 -20.12 -12.37
CA PRO A 146 -11.44 -20.07 -11.25
C PRO A 146 -10.87 -19.35 -10.01
N ASN A 147 -9.61 -19.59 -9.68
CA ASN A 147 -8.92 -18.93 -8.56
C ASN A 147 -8.82 -17.41 -8.75
N ILE A 148 -8.53 -16.93 -9.98
CA ILE A 148 -8.51 -15.50 -10.29
C ILE A 148 -9.89 -14.88 -10.11
N VAL A 149 -10.96 -15.57 -10.52
CA VAL A 149 -12.35 -15.13 -10.36
C VAL A 149 -12.73 -15.04 -8.88
N ASP A 150 -12.40 -16.06 -8.08
CA ASP A 150 -12.68 -16.08 -6.64
C ASP A 150 -11.91 -14.97 -5.92
N ARG A 151 -10.64 -14.79 -6.26
CA ARG A 151 -9.80 -13.70 -5.74
C ARG A 151 -10.37 -12.33 -6.12
N ALA A 152 -10.74 -12.14 -7.38
CA ALA A 152 -11.35 -10.89 -7.85
C ALA A 152 -12.67 -10.62 -7.11
N THR A 153 -13.53 -11.63 -6.96
CA THR A 153 -14.78 -11.54 -6.20
C THR A 153 -14.54 -11.09 -4.76
N THR A 154 -13.52 -11.68 -4.11
CA THR A 154 -13.15 -11.35 -2.72
C THR A 154 -12.63 -9.92 -2.60
N ILE A 155 -11.77 -9.50 -3.52
CA ILE A 155 -11.22 -8.13 -3.53
C ILE A 155 -12.34 -7.10 -3.74
N ILE A 156 -13.26 -7.35 -4.69
CA ILE A 156 -14.37 -6.44 -4.96
C ILE A 156 -15.31 -6.35 -3.75
N LYS A 157 -15.68 -7.47 -3.14
CA LYS A 157 -16.51 -7.48 -1.93
C LYS A 157 -15.84 -6.67 -0.81
N LYS A 158 -14.58 -6.96 -0.51
CA LYS A 158 -13.81 -6.25 0.51
C LYS A 158 -13.74 -4.74 0.26
N HIS A 159 -13.50 -4.33 -1.00
CA HIS A 159 -13.49 -2.92 -1.39
C HIS A 159 -14.82 -2.21 -1.09
N PHE A 160 -15.96 -2.86 -1.35
CA PHE A 160 -17.26 -2.26 -1.06
C PHE A 160 -17.63 -2.35 0.43
N GLU A 161 -17.20 -3.39 1.15
CA GLU A 161 -17.31 -3.46 2.62
C GLU A 161 -16.56 -2.31 3.30
N GLU A 162 -15.34 -2.00 2.88
CA GLU A 162 -14.56 -0.85 3.34
C GLU A 162 -15.28 0.50 3.08
N LYS A 163 -16.08 0.56 2.02
CA LYS A 163 -16.95 1.71 1.72
C LYS A 163 -18.29 1.71 2.46
N GLY A 164 -18.57 0.66 3.27
CA GLY A 164 -19.76 0.51 4.10
C GLY A 164 -20.92 -0.26 3.46
N PHE A 165 -20.69 -0.92 2.33
CA PHE A 165 -21.66 -1.77 1.65
C PHE A 165 -21.48 -3.25 2.07
N LYS A 166 -21.79 -3.57 3.32
CA LYS A 166 -21.55 -4.90 3.92
C LYS A 166 -22.26 -6.04 3.16
N ASN A 167 -23.38 -5.74 2.53
CA ASN A 167 -24.21 -6.72 1.83
C ASN A 167 -23.99 -6.71 0.30
N ALA A 168 -22.86 -6.20 -0.17
CA ALA A 168 -22.55 -6.15 -1.60
C ALA A 168 -22.48 -7.57 -2.20
N GLU A 169 -23.18 -7.79 -3.28
CA GLU A 169 -23.15 -9.02 -4.06
C GLU A 169 -22.34 -8.80 -5.33
N VAL A 170 -21.46 -9.75 -5.62
CA VAL A 170 -20.59 -9.70 -6.79
C VAL A 170 -20.78 -10.99 -7.58
N ASN A 171 -21.06 -10.86 -8.86
CA ASN A 171 -21.19 -11.98 -9.78
C ASN A 171 -20.32 -11.71 -11.01
N ILE A 172 -19.36 -12.57 -11.26
CA ILE A 172 -18.45 -12.50 -12.41
C ILE A 172 -18.87 -13.58 -13.39
N LYS A 173 -19.29 -13.15 -14.58
CA LYS A 173 -19.67 -14.04 -15.68
C LYS A 173 -18.58 -14.02 -16.74
N GLN A 174 -18.33 -15.18 -17.32
CA GLN A 174 -17.45 -15.35 -18.47
C GLN A 174 -18.32 -15.78 -19.65
N THR A 175 -18.17 -15.09 -20.76
CA THR A 175 -18.87 -15.38 -22.01
C THR A 175 -17.83 -15.53 -23.12
N ASP A 176 -17.92 -16.61 -23.90
CA ASP A 176 -16.99 -16.84 -25.01
C ASP A 176 -17.03 -15.68 -26.00
N ASP A 177 -15.85 -15.19 -26.36
CA ASP A 177 -15.71 -14.19 -27.43
C ASP A 177 -15.76 -14.89 -28.79
N LEU A 178 -16.85 -14.71 -29.48
CA LEU A 178 -17.05 -15.33 -30.81
C LEU A 178 -16.11 -14.82 -31.89
N THR A 179 -15.38 -13.74 -31.63
CA THR A 179 -14.43 -13.12 -32.59
C THR A 179 -13.00 -13.64 -32.45
N HIS A 180 -12.66 -14.23 -31.29
CA HIS A 180 -11.33 -14.74 -30.97
C HIS A 180 -11.40 -16.12 -30.35
N GLU A 181 -10.64 -17.06 -30.89
CA GLU A 181 -10.59 -18.43 -30.39
C GLU A 181 -9.93 -18.50 -29.00
N ASN A 182 -10.55 -19.22 -28.08
CA ASN A 182 -10.12 -19.40 -26.70
C ASN A 182 -9.99 -18.08 -25.89
N GLU A 183 -10.79 -17.06 -26.22
CA GLU A 183 -10.92 -15.84 -25.45
C GLU A 183 -12.33 -15.68 -24.86
N VAL A 184 -12.41 -14.97 -23.72
CA VAL A 184 -13.68 -14.70 -23.03
C VAL A 184 -13.81 -13.24 -22.66
N ILE A 185 -15.01 -12.74 -22.72
CA ILE A 185 -15.44 -11.46 -22.17
C ILE A 185 -15.80 -11.69 -20.69
N VAL A 186 -15.23 -10.88 -19.82
CA VAL A 186 -15.46 -10.94 -18.37
C VAL A 186 -16.40 -9.82 -17.96
N ASP A 187 -17.64 -10.17 -17.63
CA ASP A 187 -18.64 -9.22 -17.12
C ASP A 187 -18.71 -9.29 -15.60
N ILE A 188 -18.37 -8.20 -14.93
CA ILE A 188 -18.37 -8.04 -13.48
C ILE A 188 -19.62 -7.28 -13.06
N TYR A 189 -20.58 -7.96 -12.49
CA TYR A 189 -21.82 -7.38 -11.95
C TYR A 189 -21.68 -7.14 -10.46
N VAL A 190 -21.85 -5.90 -10.03
CA VAL A 190 -21.80 -5.51 -8.63
C VAL A 190 -23.13 -4.90 -8.20
N ASP A 191 -23.86 -5.59 -7.34
CA ASP A 191 -25.00 -5.02 -6.63
C ASP A 191 -24.54 -4.57 -5.22
N LYS A 192 -24.31 -3.30 -5.08
CA LYS A 192 -23.78 -2.74 -3.82
C LYS A 192 -24.75 -2.82 -2.65
N LYS A 193 -26.05 -3.00 -2.92
CA LYS A 193 -27.11 -2.84 -1.93
C LYS A 193 -27.01 -1.46 -1.23
N GLU A 194 -27.60 -1.32 -0.05
CA GLU A 194 -27.50 -0.09 0.73
C GLU A 194 -26.35 -0.13 1.75
N LYS A 195 -25.86 1.06 2.10
CA LYS A 195 -24.85 1.18 3.17
C LYS A 195 -25.47 0.81 4.50
N VAL A 196 -24.83 -0.11 5.19
CA VAL A 196 -25.22 -0.51 6.54
C VAL A 196 -24.71 0.55 7.52
N LYS A 197 -25.58 1.03 8.44
CA LYS A 197 -25.28 2.00 9.49
C LYS A 197 -25.45 1.40 10.85
N VAL A 198 -24.78 1.96 11.86
CA VAL A 198 -24.99 1.58 13.26
C VAL A 198 -26.26 2.22 13.77
N HIS A 199 -27.23 1.40 14.23
CA HIS A 199 -28.45 1.89 14.88
C HIS A 199 -28.13 2.25 16.33
N LYS A 200 -27.63 1.32 17.12
CA LYS A 200 -27.28 1.54 18.53
C LYS A 200 -26.09 0.70 18.98
N ILE A 201 -25.36 1.18 19.97
CA ILE A 201 -24.24 0.47 20.60
C ILE A 201 -24.62 0.26 22.07
N TYR A 202 -24.69 -1.01 22.47
CA TYR A 202 -24.96 -1.43 23.84
C TYR A 202 -23.64 -1.87 24.47
N ILE A 203 -23.37 -1.38 25.66
CA ILE A 203 -22.13 -1.64 26.38
C ILE A 203 -22.51 -2.15 27.77
N ASP A 204 -21.87 -3.21 28.19
CA ASP A 204 -22.07 -3.84 29.48
C ASP A 204 -20.72 -4.14 30.15
N GLY A 205 -20.70 -4.18 31.49
CA GLY A 205 -19.48 -4.43 32.30
C GLY A 205 -18.58 -3.20 32.47
N ASN A 206 -19.01 -2.01 32.06
CA ASN A 206 -18.23 -0.78 32.14
C ASN A 206 -18.61 0.06 33.38
N GLU A 207 -17.95 -0.17 34.52
CA GLU A 207 -18.16 0.57 35.76
C GLU A 207 -17.34 1.89 35.84
N VAL A 208 -16.10 1.85 35.34
CA VAL A 208 -15.12 2.96 35.40
C VAL A 208 -15.35 3.99 34.31
N LEU A 209 -15.59 3.55 33.10
CA LEU A 209 -15.86 4.41 31.96
C LEU A 209 -17.34 4.38 31.62
N SER A 210 -17.98 5.56 31.62
CA SER A 210 -19.36 5.65 31.13
C SER A 210 -19.47 5.31 29.64
N ASP A 211 -20.62 4.76 29.21
CA ASP A 211 -20.94 4.49 27.80
C ASP A 211 -20.55 5.63 26.86
N ARG A 212 -20.83 6.86 27.30
CA ARG A 212 -20.50 8.06 26.54
C ARG A 212 -19.01 8.17 26.25
N LYS A 213 -18.14 7.91 27.24
CA LYS A 213 -16.68 7.97 27.10
C LYS A 213 -16.17 6.86 26.17
N ILE A 214 -16.74 5.65 26.28
CA ILE A 214 -16.42 4.51 25.43
C ILE A 214 -16.85 4.78 23.99
N LYS A 215 -18.09 5.23 23.78
CA LYS A 215 -18.57 5.64 22.44
C LYS A 215 -17.77 6.80 21.84
N TRP A 216 -17.21 7.67 22.67
CA TRP A 216 -16.30 8.74 22.23
C TRP A 216 -14.91 8.22 21.80
N ALA A 217 -14.42 7.16 22.43
CA ALA A 217 -13.17 6.50 22.03
C ALA A 217 -13.31 5.82 20.67
N MET A 218 -14.51 5.34 20.33
CA MET A 218 -14.83 4.78 19.01
C MET A 218 -14.89 5.90 17.97
N LYS A 219 -13.83 6.07 17.18
CA LYS A 219 -13.70 7.19 16.23
C LYS A 219 -14.49 6.99 14.93
N LYS A 220 -14.61 5.75 14.49
CA LYS A 220 -15.14 5.37 13.16
C LYS A 220 -16.52 4.71 13.22
N THR A 221 -16.87 4.04 14.33
CA THR A 221 -18.14 3.35 14.54
C THR A 221 -19.05 4.20 15.41
N ASN A 222 -20.05 4.86 14.82
CA ASN A 222 -20.92 5.81 15.53
C ASN A 222 -22.39 5.57 15.27
N GLU A 223 -23.24 5.77 16.31
CA GLU A 223 -24.69 5.61 16.25
C GLU A 223 -25.37 6.61 15.31
N LYS A 224 -26.43 6.15 14.64
CA LYS A 224 -27.31 7.01 13.84
C LYS A 224 -28.17 7.86 14.78
N GLY A 225 -28.22 9.19 14.55
CA GLY A 225 -29.10 10.10 15.30
C GLY A 225 -28.43 10.84 16.46
N ASN A 226 -27.16 10.58 16.75
CA ASN A 226 -26.43 11.36 17.76
C ASN A 226 -26.03 12.73 17.20
N LEU A 227 -26.66 13.80 17.71
CA LEU A 227 -26.40 15.19 17.29
C LEU A 227 -24.99 15.68 17.60
N LEU A 228 -24.35 15.13 18.64
CA LEU A 228 -22.97 15.47 19.02
C LEU A 228 -21.93 14.93 18.02
N HIS A 229 -22.33 13.97 17.18
CA HIS A 229 -21.47 13.34 16.17
C HIS A 229 -21.91 13.68 14.73
N LEU A 230 -22.36 14.92 14.49
CA LEU A 230 -22.94 15.34 13.20
C LEU A 230 -22.00 15.09 12.01
N PHE A 231 -20.69 15.25 12.20
CA PHE A 231 -19.66 15.10 11.17
C PHE A 231 -18.96 13.74 11.17
N ARG A 232 -19.29 12.84 12.12
CA ARG A 232 -18.69 11.51 12.15
C ARG A 232 -19.44 10.54 11.24
N THR A 233 -18.67 9.59 10.66
CA THR A 233 -19.26 8.54 9.82
C THR A 233 -20.13 7.60 10.67
N LYS A 234 -21.31 7.28 10.15
CA LYS A 234 -22.31 6.40 10.81
C LYS A 234 -22.40 5.03 10.10
N LYS A 235 -21.63 4.81 9.04
CA LYS A 235 -21.58 3.54 8.32
C LYS A 235 -20.83 2.51 9.18
N PHE A 236 -21.32 1.28 9.18
CA PHE A 236 -20.62 0.17 9.79
C PHE A 236 -19.60 -0.40 8.81
N VAL A 237 -18.34 -0.45 9.22
CA VAL A 237 -17.23 -1.07 8.50
C VAL A 237 -16.49 -1.94 9.50
N GLU A 238 -16.36 -3.22 9.22
CA GLU A 238 -15.85 -4.22 10.18
C GLU A 238 -14.41 -3.94 10.63
N GLU A 239 -13.55 -3.54 9.70
CA GLU A 239 -12.17 -3.16 10.00
C GLU A 239 -12.09 -1.92 10.92
N ASN A 240 -12.93 -0.91 10.66
CA ASN A 240 -13.04 0.26 11.52
C ASN A 240 -13.53 -0.11 12.93
N TYR A 241 -14.49 -1.02 13.01
CA TYR A 241 -15.00 -1.51 14.28
C TYR A 241 -13.93 -2.29 15.07
N LYS A 242 -13.13 -3.11 14.39
CA LYS A 242 -11.99 -3.80 15.01
C LYS A 242 -10.96 -2.81 15.56
N ASN A 243 -10.65 -1.76 14.80
CA ASN A 243 -9.75 -0.70 15.26
C ASN A 243 -10.35 0.09 16.44
N ASP A 244 -11.66 0.38 16.40
CA ASP A 244 -12.34 1.08 17.48
C ASP A 244 -12.37 0.25 18.78
N LYS A 245 -12.45 -1.08 18.70
CA LYS A 245 -12.28 -1.97 19.88
C LYS A 245 -10.91 -1.81 20.52
N ASN A 246 -9.85 -1.74 19.74
CA ASN A 246 -8.51 -1.50 20.24
C ASN A 246 -8.41 -0.13 20.93
N LEU A 247 -9.03 0.91 20.35
CA LEU A 247 -9.06 2.25 20.97
C LEU A 247 -9.81 2.27 22.31
N ILE A 248 -10.82 1.42 22.50
CA ILE A 248 -11.49 1.25 23.80
C ILE A 248 -10.50 0.68 24.82
N ILE A 249 -9.80 -0.40 24.48
CA ILE A 249 -8.81 -1.02 25.38
C ILE A 249 -7.66 -0.05 25.69
N GLU A 250 -7.14 0.65 24.68
CA GLU A 250 -6.14 1.71 24.89
C GLU A 250 -6.62 2.75 25.91
N LYS A 251 -7.92 3.10 25.87
CA LYS A 251 -8.48 4.09 26.79
C LYS A 251 -8.53 3.57 28.23
N TYR A 252 -8.78 2.30 28.45
CA TYR A 252 -8.67 1.65 29.76
C TYR A 252 -7.22 1.57 30.22
N ASN A 253 -6.31 1.19 29.33
CA ASN A 253 -4.87 1.14 29.61
C ASN A 253 -4.30 2.51 30.00
N GLU A 254 -4.78 3.61 29.39
CA GLU A 254 -4.43 4.98 29.79
C GLU A 254 -4.82 5.30 31.26
N LEU A 255 -5.84 4.63 31.79
CA LEU A 255 -6.33 4.80 33.15
C LEU A 255 -5.74 3.78 34.15
N GLY A 256 -4.86 2.89 33.68
CA GLY A 256 -4.20 1.88 34.49
C GLY A 256 -4.89 0.51 34.50
N TYR A 257 -5.94 0.32 33.75
CA TYR A 257 -6.63 -0.95 33.62
C TYR A 257 -5.98 -1.81 32.53
N ARG A 258 -4.81 -2.36 32.85
CA ARG A 258 -3.95 -3.11 31.94
C ARG A 258 -4.62 -4.35 31.36
N ASP A 259 -5.37 -5.07 32.21
CA ASP A 259 -6.00 -6.34 31.83
C ASP A 259 -7.40 -6.16 31.23
N ALA A 260 -7.81 -4.91 30.98
CA ALA A 260 -9.09 -4.63 30.36
C ALA A 260 -9.23 -5.33 29.02
N ALA A 261 -10.33 -6.03 28.84
CA ALA A 261 -10.59 -6.81 27.63
C ALA A 261 -12.06 -6.73 27.21
N ILE A 262 -12.30 -6.81 25.90
CA ILE A 262 -13.64 -7.03 25.38
C ILE A 262 -13.85 -8.55 25.34
N VAL A 263 -14.62 -9.07 26.32
CA VAL A 263 -14.83 -10.51 26.51
C VAL A 263 -15.87 -11.08 25.55
N ASN A 264 -16.80 -10.24 25.11
CA ASN A 264 -17.78 -10.62 24.10
C ASN A 264 -18.14 -9.41 23.23
N ASP A 265 -18.27 -9.63 21.91
CA ASP A 265 -18.81 -8.63 21.00
C ASP A 265 -19.68 -9.30 19.93
N SER A 266 -20.78 -8.66 19.62
CA SER A 266 -21.66 -9.13 18.54
C SER A 266 -22.26 -7.97 17.76
N VAL A 267 -22.45 -8.22 16.47
CA VAL A 267 -23.10 -7.27 15.54
C VAL A 267 -24.35 -7.94 14.99
N VAL A 268 -25.49 -7.49 15.42
CA VAL A 268 -26.79 -8.08 15.09
C VAL A 268 -27.52 -7.19 14.11
N ARG A 269 -28.09 -7.80 13.09
CA ARG A 269 -28.91 -7.07 12.11
C ARG A 269 -30.21 -6.59 12.76
N TYR A 270 -30.39 -5.28 12.84
CA TYR A 270 -31.63 -4.65 13.31
C TYR A 270 -32.65 -4.57 12.18
N ASN A 271 -32.22 -4.17 10.98
CA ASN A 271 -32.99 -4.19 9.73
C ASN A 271 -32.04 -4.23 8.51
N ASP A 272 -32.59 -4.14 7.29
CA ASP A 272 -31.80 -4.22 6.05
C ASP A 272 -30.69 -3.16 5.92
N LYS A 273 -30.81 -2.05 6.64
CA LYS A 273 -29.93 -0.86 6.52
C LYS A 273 -29.15 -0.55 7.79
N THR A 274 -29.46 -1.25 8.91
CA THR A 274 -28.82 -0.95 10.20
C THR A 274 -28.53 -2.19 11.02
N VAL A 275 -27.48 -2.06 11.86
CA VAL A 275 -27.05 -3.09 12.82
C VAL A 275 -27.00 -2.51 14.22
N ASP A 276 -27.24 -3.35 15.21
CA ASP A 276 -26.95 -3.11 16.61
C ASP A 276 -25.62 -3.76 17.00
N VAL A 277 -24.84 -3.09 17.80
CA VAL A 277 -23.54 -3.54 18.29
C VAL A 277 -23.64 -3.77 19.78
N TYR A 278 -23.22 -4.94 20.25
CA TYR A 278 -23.18 -5.31 21.65
C TYR A 278 -21.74 -5.55 22.05
N LEU A 279 -21.31 -4.94 23.15
CA LEU A 279 -19.96 -5.04 23.70
C LEU A 279 -20.07 -5.40 25.18
N THR A 280 -19.38 -6.44 25.61
CA THR A 280 -19.20 -6.77 27.01
C THR A 280 -17.73 -6.58 27.38
N ILE A 281 -17.47 -5.73 28.36
CA ILE A 281 -16.13 -5.35 28.78
C ILE A 281 -15.86 -5.96 30.16
N ASP A 282 -14.71 -6.57 30.29
CA ASP A 282 -14.10 -6.87 31.59
C ASP A 282 -13.00 -5.85 31.83
N GLU A 283 -13.21 -4.95 32.78
CA GLU A 283 -12.26 -3.85 33.04
C GLU A 283 -10.99 -4.31 33.75
N GLY A 284 -11.03 -5.46 34.43
CA GLY A 284 -9.93 -5.96 35.26
C GLY A 284 -9.63 -5.07 36.46
N LYS A 285 -8.38 -5.11 36.92
CA LYS A 285 -7.89 -4.30 38.05
C LYS A 285 -7.10 -3.10 37.58
N LYS A 286 -7.08 -2.06 38.42
CA LYS A 286 -6.23 -0.89 38.20
C LYS A 286 -4.84 -1.16 38.76
N TYR A 287 -3.81 -0.93 37.94
CA TYR A 287 -2.42 -1.17 38.31
C TYR A 287 -1.64 0.14 38.49
N TYR A 288 -0.66 0.04 39.43
CA TYR A 288 0.26 1.12 39.77
C TYR A 288 1.70 0.67 39.57
N ILE A 289 2.59 1.59 39.26
CA ILE A 289 4.03 1.34 39.17
C ILE A 289 4.57 1.21 40.58
N ARG A 290 5.22 0.08 40.92
CA ARG A 290 5.88 -0.13 42.22
C ARG A 290 7.35 0.27 42.16
N ASN A 291 8.06 -0.16 41.11
CA ASN A 291 9.47 0.14 40.91
C ASN A 291 9.76 0.30 39.42
N ILE A 292 10.84 1.05 39.09
CA ILE A 292 11.35 1.22 37.73
C ILE A 292 12.86 0.96 37.79
N ASP A 293 13.28 -0.15 37.21
CA ASP A 293 14.67 -0.56 37.15
C ASP A 293 15.21 -0.44 35.74
N TRP A 294 16.38 0.18 35.60
CA TRP A 294 17.10 0.33 34.34
C TRP A 294 18.24 -0.69 34.28
N VAL A 295 18.29 -1.47 33.19
CA VAL A 295 19.31 -2.51 33.00
C VAL A 295 20.00 -2.31 31.64
N GLY A 296 21.35 -2.25 31.68
CA GLY A 296 22.16 -2.11 30.46
C GLY A 296 22.50 -0.66 30.08
N ASN A 297 22.09 0.33 30.87
CA ASN A 297 22.40 1.74 30.68
C ASN A 297 23.81 2.08 31.20
N THR A 298 24.78 2.22 30.30
CA THR A 298 26.16 2.60 30.66
C THR A 298 26.48 4.06 30.37
N ILE A 299 25.74 4.68 29.43
CA ILE A 299 26.00 6.03 28.92
C ILE A 299 25.28 7.10 29.74
N TYR A 300 24.05 6.80 30.14
CA TYR A 300 23.25 7.70 30.96
C TYR A 300 22.91 7.06 32.31
N PRO A 301 23.03 7.80 33.42
CA PRO A 301 22.64 7.28 34.74
C PRO A 301 21.12 7.06 34.82
N SER A 302 20.71 6.05 35.61
CA SER A 302 19.31 5.66 35.77
C SER A 302 18.41 6.80 36.24
N ASP A 303 18.91 7.67 37.12
CA ASP A 303 18.17 8.83 37.62
C ASP A 303 17.82 9.82 36.48
N TYR A 304 18.77 10.03 35.57
CA TYR A 304 18.54 10.88 34.40
C TYR A 304 17.51 10.28 33.45
N LEU A 305 17.63 8.97 33.17
CA LEU A 305 16.66 8.26 32.31
C LEU A 305 15.27 8.26 32.93
N SER A 306 15.16 8.08 34.25
CA SER A 306 13.90 8.16 34.99
C SER A 306 13.29 9.57 34.94
N ALA A 307 14.12 10.60 35.01
CA ALA A 307 13.66 11.98 34.87
C ALA A 307 13.10 12.27 33.46
N VAL A 308 13.76 11.73 32.43
CA VAL A 308 13.28 11.84 31.03
C VAL A 308 12.01 11.02 30.82
N LEU A 309 11.95 9.81 31.36
CA LEU A 309 10.75 8.98 31.30
C LEU A 309 9.53 9.68 31.90
N GLY A 310 9.74 10.43 32.99
CA GLY A 310 8.70 11.22 33.65
C GLY A 310 7.63 10.40 34.38
N MET A 311 7.85 9.09 34.57
CA MET A 311 7.01 8.21 35.35
C MET A 311 7.73 7.85 36.68
N LYS A 312 6.98 7.66 37.75
CA LYS A 312 7.52 7.45 39.07
C LYS A 312 6.82 6.28 39.78
N PRO A 313 7.49 5.62 40.74
CA PRO A 313 6.83 4.71 41.67
C PRO A 313 5.62 5.37 42.33
N GLY A 314 4.48 4.67 42.37
CA GLY A 314 3.18 5.14 42.86
C GLY A 314 2.28 5.73 41.75
N ASP A 315 2.80 6.00 40.58
CA ASP A 315 1.98 6.46 39.43
C ASP A 315 1.09 5.32 38.92
N VAL A 316 -0.03 5.69 38.33
CA VAL A 316 -0.89 4.74 37.63
C VAL A 316 -0.13 4.18 36.41
N TYR A 317 -0.14 2.87 36.26
CA TYR A 317 0.48 2.22 35.11
C TYR A 317 -0.22 2.60 33.81
N ASN A 318 0.46 3.32 32.96
CA ASN A 318 -0.06 3.78 31.66
C ASN A 318 0.89 3.33 30.54
N GLN A 319 0.53 2.20 29.93
CA GLN A 319 1.33 1.58 28.85
C GLN A 319 1.53 2.51 27.65
N LYS A 320 0.51 3.28 27.30
CA LYS A 320 0.61 4.23 26.20
C LYS A 320 1.60 5.37 26.50
N MET A 321 1.56 5.89 27.72
CA MET A 321 2.52 6.90 28.16
C MET A 321 3.92 6.32 28.21
N LEU A 322 4.08 5.09 28.70
CA LEU A 322 5.36 4.38 28.72
C LEU A 322 5.95 4.28 27.30
N ASN A 323 5.17 3.81 26.31
CA ASN A 323 5.62 3.72 24.92
C ASN A 323 5.98 5.08 24.33
N LYS A 324 5.18 6.11 24.60
CA LYS A 324 5.48 7.48 24.14
C LYS A 324 6.80 7.98 24.70
N ARG A 325 6.96 7.90 26.02
CA ARG A 325 8.13 8.46 26.71
C ARG A 325 9.40 7.65 26.44
N THR A 326 9.26 6.35 26.11
CA THR A 326 10.42 5.52 25.76
C THR A 326 10.82 5.64 24.29
N MET A 327 9.87 5.75 23.34
CA MET A 327 10.15 5.56 21.91
C MET A 327 9.63 6.66 20.97
N GLU A 328 8.43 7.25 21.26
CA GLU A 328 7.69 8.02 20.26
C GLU A 328 7.89 9.54 20.35
N ASP A 329 7.91 10.11 21.56
CA ASP A 329 8.01 11.56 21.76
C ASP A 329 9.36 12.10 21.24
N GLU A 330 9.40 13.36 20.82
CA GLU A 330 10.65 13.99 20.37
C GLU A 330 11.74 13.95 21.45
N ASP A 331 11.37 14.03 22.72
CA ASP A 331 12.24 13.93 23.88
C ASP A 331 12.22 12.54 24.56
N ALA A 332 11.81 11.48 23.84
CA ALA A 332 11.80 10.11 24.33
C ALA A 332 13.20 9.61 24.67
N VAL A 333 13.27 8.66 25.61
CA VAL A 333 14.54 8.04 26.02
C VAL A 333 15.34 7.52 24.83
N ALA A 334 14.70 6.83 23.88
CA ALA A 334 15.38 6.32 22.69
C ALA A 334 16.06 7.42 21.86
N ASN A 335 15.47 8.61 21.79
CA ASN A 335 16.01 9.70 21.00
C ASN A 335 17.30 10.29 21.61
N LEU A 336 17.48 10.22 22.94
CA LEU A 336 18.73 10.61 23.59
C LEU A 336 19.93 9.82 23.05
N TYR A 337 19.73 8.53 22.80
CA TYR A 337 20.74 7.63 22.25
C TYR A 337 20.87 7.80 20.74
N MET A 338 19.76 7.81 20.01
CA MET A 338 19.76 7.93 18.56
C MET A 338 20.36 9.26 18.06
N ASP A 339 20.23 10.34 18.83
CA ASP A 339 20.83 11.64 18.49
C ASP A 339 22.34 11.73 18.75
N ARG A 340 22.88 10.72 19.43
CA ARG A 340 24.33 10.57 19.66
C ARG A 340 24.95 9.43 18.86
N GLY A 341 24.30 8.96 17.82
CA GLY A 341 24.83 7.95 16.91
C GLY A 341 24.49 6.51 17.27
N TYR A 342 23.77 6.24 18.35
CA TYR A 342 23.44 4.88 18.75
C TYR A 342 22.24 4.35 17.95
N LEU A 343 22.45 4.15 16.64
CA LEU A 343 21.41 3.68 15.72
C LEU A 343 20.92 2.27 16.05
N PHE A 344 21.79 1.42 16.58
CA PHE A 344 21.48 0.03 16.94
C PHE A 344 20.88 -0.08 18.34
N PHE A 345 20.57 1.04 18.97
CA PHE A 345 19.94 1.10 20.27
C PHE A 345 18.59 0.39 20.30
N GLN A 346 18.41 -0.45 21.29
CA GLN A 346 17.15 -1.12 21.58
C GLN A 346 16.72 -0.88 23.01
N LEU A 347 15.45 -0.65 23.24
CA LEU A 347 14.84 -0.48 24.54
C LEU A 347 13.60 -1.36 24.62
N VAL A 348 13.55 -2.19 25.65
CA VAL A 348 12.44 -3.12 25.89
C VAL A 348 11.95 -2.96 27.31
N PRO A 349 10.78 -2.33 27.54
CA PRO A 349 10.13 -2.33 28.83
C PRO A 349 9.58 -3.74 29.11
N ILE A 350 9.91 -4.29 30.25
CA ILE A 350 9.45 -5.60 30.71
C ILE A 350 8.68 -5.39 32.02
N GLU A 351 7.49 -5.95 32.07
CA GLU A 351 6.75 -6.07 33.31
C GLU A 351 7.34 -7.25 34.09
N GLY A 352 8.07 -6.95 35.14
CA GLY A 352 8.73 -7.95 35.98
C GLY A 352 7.72 -8.67 36.89
N ASN A 353 7.67 -8.31 38.19
CA ASN A 353 6.72 -8.89 39.12
C ASN A 353 5.42 -8.10 39.15
N VAL A 354 4.31 -8.79 39.00
CA VAL A 354 2.96 -8.25 39.20
C VAL A 354 2.44 -8.79 40.51
N LEU A 355 2.35 -7.96 41.54
CA LEU A 355 1.87 -8.32 42.87
C LEU A 355 0.62 -7.50 43.19
N ASN A 356 -0.52 -8.19 43.30
CA ASN A 356 -1.84 -7.62 43.56
C ASN A 356 -2.28 -6.59 42.51
N ASP A 357 -1.99 -5.31 42.73
CA ASP A 357 -2.30 -4.14 41.90
C ASP A 357 -1.03 -3.34 41.50
N SER A 358 0.14 -3.90 41.70
CA SER A 358 1.42 -3.20 41.55
C SER A 358 2.34 -3.95 40.60
N ILE A 359 3.00 -3.19 39.71
CA ILE A 359 3.89 -3.69 38.66
C ILE A 359 5.30 -3.15 38.88
N ASP A 360 6.29 -4.04 38.85
CA ASP A 360 7.69 -3.65 38.68
C ASP A 360 8.01 -3.55 37.21
N LEU A 361 8.54 -2.40 36.79
CA LEU A 361 9.01 -2.19 35.43
C LEU A 361 10.52 -2.37 35.37
N GLU A 362 10.98 -3.29 34.56
CA GLU A 362 12.39 -3.44 34.20
C GLU A 362 12.58 -2.95 32.76
N ILE A 363 13.29 -1.84 32.59
CA ILE A 363 13.56 -1.27 31.26
C ILE A 363 14.95 -1.72 30.84
N ARG A 364 15.00 -2.69 29.91
CA ARG A 364 16.24 -3.22 29.38
C ARG A 364 16.69 -2.41 28.17
N LEU A 365 17.96 -2.01 28.21
CA LEU A 365 18.61 -1.29 27.13
C LEU A 365 19.74 -2.12 26.55
N PHE A 366 19.81 -2.11 25.25
CA PHE A 366 20.98 -2.52 24.51
C PHE A 366 21.49 -1.29 23.73
N GLU A 367 22.58 -0.70 24.22
CA GLU A 367 23.07 0.60 23.71
C GLU A 367 23.71 0.44 22.33
N GLY A 368 24.43 -0.66 22.09
CA GLY A 368 25.09 -0.95 20.82
C GLY A 368 26.25 0.00 20.51
N PRO A 369 26.90 -0.15 19.36
CA PRO A 369 27.92 0.77 18.88
C PRO A 369 27.30 2.03 18.26
N GLN A 370 28.09 3.12 18.25
CA GLN A 370 27.75 4.33 17.50
C GLN A 370 27.91 4.10 16.00
N ALA A 371 26.94 4.55 15.20
CA ALA A 371 26.98 4.54 13.75
C ALA A 371 27.39 5.91 13.19
N ARG A 372 28.25 5.90 12.17
CA ARG A 372 28.58 7.09 11.37
C ARG A 372 27.92 7.03 10.02
N ILE A 373 27.50 8.16 9.51
CA ILE A 373 26.93 8.29 8.16
C ILE A 373 28.05 8.03 7.15
N ASN A 374 27.90 6.96 6.35
CA ASN A 374 28.85 6.62 5.29
C ASN A 374 28.55 7.42 4.02
N LYS A 375 27.34 7.32 3.51
CA LYS A 375 26.89 8.09 2.33
C LYS A 375 25.44 8.51 2.47
N VAL A 376 25.09 9.55 1.69
CA VAL A 376 23.73 10.02 1.53
C VAL A 376 23.35 9.92 0.06
N VAL A 377 22.34 9.09 -0.22
CA VAL A 377 21.78 8.85 -1.56
C VAL A 377 20.46 9.58 -1.68
N ILE A 378 20.27 10.28 -2.80
CA ILE A 378 19.05 11.03 -3.08
C ILE A 378 18.47 10.49 -4.40
N ASN A 379 17.27 9.98 -4.34
CA ASN A 379 16.53 9.44 -5.50
C ASN A 379 15.28 10.30 -5.78
N GLY A 380 14.85 10.38 -7.05
CA GLY A 380 13.60 11.04 -7.45
C GLY A 380 13.65 12.56 -7.54
N ASN A 381 14.85 13.14 -7.62
CA ASN A 381 15.05 14.59 -7.80
C ASN A 381 15.11 15.02 -9.27
N ASP A 382 14.19 14.55 -10.10
CA ASP A 382 14.23 14.74 -11.56
C ASP A 382 14.14 16.19 -12.03
N ARG A 383 13.58 17.08 -11.20
CA ARG A 383 13.32 18.47 -11.54
C ARG A 383 14.33 19.47 -10.96
N LEU A 384 14.98 19.14 -9.84
CA LEU A 384 15.97 19.98 -9.17
C LEU A 384 17.39 19.46 -9.37
N TYR A 385 18.36 20.34 -9.26
CA TYR A 385 19.75 19.92 -9.12
C TYR A 385 19.99 19.36 -7.72
N GLU A 386 20.80 18.32 -7.63
CA GLU A 386 21.07 17.61 -6.38
C GLU A 386 21.61 18.52 -5.27
N HIS A 387 22.44 19.52 -5.63
CA HIS A 387 22.99 20.46 -4.65
C HIS A 387 21.91 21.29 -3.94
N VAL A 388 20.73 21.50 -4.57
CA VAL A 388 19.59 22.22 -3.98
C VAL A 388 19.02 21.44 -2.80
N ILE A 389 19.00 20.10 -2.91
CA ILE A 389 18.53 19.23 -1.84
C ILE A 389 19.60 19.05 -0.78
N ARG A 390 20.85 18.79 -1.21
CA ARG A 390 21.96 18.54 -0.28
C ARG A 390 22.23 19.70 0.66
N ARG A 391 22.00 20.94 0.26
CA ARG A 391 22.19 22.12 1.11
C ARG A 391 21.15 22.21 2.24
N GLU A 392 20.00 21.56 2.09
CA GLU A 392 18.94 21.49 3.12
C GLU A 392 19.19 20.34 4.12
N LEU A 393 20.11 19.42 3.80
CA LEU A 393 20.39 18.28 4.67
C LEU A 393 21.26 18.70 5.86
N ARG A 394 20.85 18.25 7.05
CA ARG A 394 21.65 18.33 8.28
C ARG A 394 22.55 17.12 8.44
N THR A 395 22.19 16.01 7.79
CA THR A 395 22.94 14.76 7.82
C THR A 395 24.04 14.77 6.75
N LYS A 396 25.30 14.62 7.18
CA LYS A 396 26.46 14.64 6.27
C LYS A 396 27.32 13.40 6.43
N PRO A 397 27.90 12.89 5.33
CA PRO A 397 28.86 11.80 5.42
C PRO A 397 30.01 12.08 6.39
N GLY A 398 30.38 11.08 7.21
CA GLY A 398 31.41 11.16 8.25
C GLY A 398 30.93 11.65 9.62
N GLU A 399 29.79 12.30 9.73
CA GLU A 399 29.19 12.70 11.00
C GLU A 399 28.53 11.50 11.70
N LEU A 400 28.31 11.59 13.01
CA LEU A 400 27.53 10.61 13.75
C LEU A 400 26.06 10.66 13.28
N PHE A 401 25.41 9.52 13.28
CA PHE A 401 23.98 9.47 13.03
C PHE A 401 23.22 10.25 14.11
N SER A 402 22.22 11.00 13.69
CA SER A 402 21.28 11.70 14.57
C SER A 402 19.88 11.60 13.98
N LYS A 403 18.96 11.05 14.77
CA LYS A 403 17.55 10.92 14.36
C LYS A 403 16.88 12.29 14.23
N SER A 404 17.20 13.21 15.14
CA SER A 404 16.67 14.59 15.10
C SER A 404 17.15 15.33 13.85
N ASP A 405 18.41 15.19 13.46
CA ASP A 405 18.96 15.80 12.24
C ASP A 405 18.35 15.16 10.98
N LEU A 406 18.10 13.84 10.99
CA LEU A 406 17.41 13.16 9.91
C LEU A 406 15.99 13.70 9.73
N MET A 407 15.22 13.78 10.83
CA MET A 407 13.83 14.28 10.82
C MET A 407 13.79 15.78 10.46
N ARG A 408 14.78 16.55 10.90
CA ARG A 408 14.91 17.94 10.53
C ARG A 408 15.20 18.10 9.04
N SER A 409 16.12 17.31 8.49
CA SER A 409 16.40 17.29 7.05
C SER A 409 15.16 16.96 6.24
N ALA A 410 14.37 15.95 6.65
CA ALA A 410 13.09 15.63 6.02
C ALA A 410 12.12 16.81 6.02
N ARG A 411 12.01 17.49 7.14
CA ARG A 411 11.14 18.67 7.31
C ARG A 411 11.60 19.85 6.45
N GLU A 412 12.91 20.11 6.41
CA GLU A 412 13.50 21.18 5.59
C GLU A 412 13.30 20.90 4.10
N ILE A 413 13.47 19.66 3.62
CA ILE A 413 13.13 19.24 2.25
C ILE A 413 11.64 19.46 1.95
N ALA A 414 10.75 19.00 2.82
CA ALA A 414 9.30 19.15 2.66
C ALA A 414 8.89 20.63 2.57
N GLN A 415 9.49 21.51 3.37
CA GLN A 415 9.22 22.95 3.39
C GLN A 415 9.63 23.66 2.09
N THR A 416 10.54 23.10 1.31
CA THR A 416 10.87 23.65 -0.02
C THR A 416 9.69 23.65 -0.98
N GLY A 417 8.70 22.77 -0.76
CA GLY A 417 7.50 22.63 -1.58
C GLY A 417 7.73 21.95 -2.94
N HIS A 418 8.94 21.47 -3.21
CA HIS A 418 9.30 20.81 -4.48
C HIS A 418 9.04 19.31 -4.48
N PHE A 419 8.79 18.72 -3.31
CA PHE A 419 8.55 17.29 -3.13
C PHE A 419 7.22 17.05 -2.43
N ASP A 420 6.64 15.87 -2.65
CA ASP A 420 5.43 15.46 -1.95
C ASP A 420 5.81 14.87 -0.57
N PRO A 421 5.37 15.51 0.54
CA PRO A 421 5.68 15.00 1.88
C PRO A 421 5.05 13.64 2.20
N GLU A 422 3.93 13.29 1.54
CA GLU A 422 3.21 12.04 1.79
C GLU A 422 3.91 10.82 1.18
N THR A 423 4.64 11.03 0.08
CA THR A 423 5.38 9.96 -0.61
C THR A 423 6.86 9.92 -0.24
N MET A 424 7.34 10.90 0.56
CA MET A 424 8.72 10.96 1.00
C MET A 424 9.04 9.78 1.92
N ASP A 425 10.03 8.98 1.52
CA ASP A 425 10.48 7.82 2.27
C ASP A 425 12.00 7.92 2.52
N ILE A 426 12.38 7.96 3.81
CA ILE A 426 13.77 8.09 4.22
C ILE A 426 14.17 6.83 4.97
N LYS A 427 15.12 6.10 4.39
CA LYS A 427 15.56 4.81 4.92
C LYS A 427 17.02 4.90 5.39
N PRO A 428 17.26 4.76 6.70
CA PRO A 428 18.58 4.40 7.18
C PRO A 428 18.85 2.93 6.84
N GLU A 429 19.94 2.69 6.14
CA GLU A 429 20.44 1.34 5.81
C GLU A 429 21.69 1.09 6.66
N PRO A 430 21.54 0.44 7.82
CA PRO A 430 22.66 0.23 8.74
C PRO A 430 23.57 -0.90 8.24
N ASN A 431 24.88 -0.71 8.46
CA ASN A 431 25.88 -1.73 8.32
C ASN A 431 26.56 -1.98 9.67
N GLU A 432 26.12 -3.03 10.35
CA GLU A 432 26.59 -3.37 11.69
C GLU A 432 28.08 -3.75 11.72
N GLU A 433 28.59 -4.40 10.67
CA GLU A 433 29.98 -4.86 10.59
C GLU A 433 30.98 -3.68 10.63
N ASN A 434 30.62 -2.57 9.99
CA ASN A 434 31.48 -1.38 9.88
C ASN A 434 31.09 -0.25 10.82
N GLY A 435 30.00 -0.39 11.59
CA GLY A 435 29.46 0.68 12.43
C GLY A 435 29.04 1.92 11.62
N THR A 436 28.52 1.73 10.41
CA THR A 436 28.12 2.82 9.52
C THR A 436 26.66 2.72 9.10
N VAL A 437 26.12 3.81 8.58
CA VAL A 437 24.77 3.86 8.03
C VAL A 437 24.76 4.63 6.72
N ASP A 438 24.12 4.09 5.71
CA ASP A 438 23.77 4.79 4.48
C ASP A 438 22.37 5.39 4.63
N LEU A 439 22.21 6.66 4.26
CA LEU A 439 20.93 7.34 4.31
C LEU A 439 20.36 7.47 2.89
N VAL A 440 19.23 6.82 2.64
CA VAL A 440 18.57 6.85 1.33
C VAL A 440 17.32 7.71 1.43
N TYR A 441 17.31 8.83 0.71
CA TYR A 441 16.18 9.75 0.59
C TYR A 441 15.48 9.45 -0.73
N ASN A 442 14.32 8.79 -0.67
CA ASN A 442 13.45 8.58 -1.83
C ASN A 442 12.42 9.70 -1.85
N LEU A 443 12.53 10.56 -2.85
CA LEU A 443 11.73 11.76 -3.01
C LEU A 443 10.88 11.64 -4.27
N GLU A 444 9.70 12.25 -4.27
CA GLU A 444 8.88 12.37 -5.46
C GLU A 444 8.73 13.84 -5.82
N SER A 445 9.25 14.22 -7.00
CA SER A 445 9.25 15.61 -7.46
C SER A 445 7.83 16.08 -7.77
N LYS A 446 7.42 17.20 -7.19
CA LYS A 446 6.10 17.82 -7.38
C LYS A 446 6.21 19.09 -8.22
N ALA A 447 5.33 19.23 -9.21
CA ALA A 447 5.15 20.48 -9.93
C ALA A 447 4.38 21.47 -9.04
N ASN A 448 4.99 22.60 -8.73
CA ASN A 448 4.40 23.64 -7.89
C ASN A 448 4.41 25.03 -8.54
N ASP A 449 4.58 25.08 -9.87
CA ASP A 449 4.35 26.30 -10.63
C ASP A 449 2.87 26.68 -10.57
N GLN A 450 2.57 27.97 -10.43
CA GLN A 450 1.23 28.44 -10.14
C GLN A 450 0.80 29.50 -11.13
N ILE A 451 -0.44 29.41 -11.55
CA ILE A 451 -1.16 30.47 -12.27
C ILE A 451 -2.22 30.98 -11.30
N GLU A 452 -2.07 32.23 -10.87
CA GLU A 452 -3.02 32.87 -9.96
C GLU A 452 -3.85 33.88 -10.73
N PHE A 453 -5.15 33.71 -10.67
CA PHE A 453 -6.12 34.69 -11.15
C PHE A 453 -6.90 35.23 -9.96
N SER A 454 -6.91 36.53 -9.76
CA SER A 454 -7.73 37.19 -8.74
C SER A 454 -8.49 38.38 -9.31
N ALA A 455 -9.69 38.54 -8.82
CA ALA A 455 -10.53 39.71 -9.13
C ALA A 455 -11.04 40.34 -7.83
N GLY A 456 -10.98 41.65 -7.74
CA GLY A 456 -11.45 42.40 -6.62
C GLY A 456 -12.34 43.57 -7.07
N TRP A 457 -13.15 44.07 -6.17
CA TRP A 457 -13.95 45.26 -6.38
C TRP A 457 -13.42 46.39 -5.51
N GLY A 458 -13.08 47.53 -6.12
CA GLY A 458 -12.63 48.72 -5.42
C GLY A 458 -13.40 49.96 -5.82
N GLN A 459 -13.04 51.13 -5.29
CA GLN A 459 -13.67 52.43 -5.62
C GLN A 459 -13.62 52.76 -7.12
N THR A 460 -12.64 52.22 -7.83
CA THR A 460 -12.42 52.42 -9.28
C THR A 460 -13.07 51.33 -10.15
N GLY A 461 -13.85 50.42 -9.57
CA GLY A 461 -14.50 49.31 -10.25
C GLY A 461 -13.78 47.97 -10.03
N VAL A 462 -13.99 47.02 -10.93
CA VAL A 462 -13.37 45.69 -10.86
C VAL A 462 -11.89 45.77 -11.24
N ILE A 463 -11.05 45.16 -10.41
CA ILE A 463 -9.60 45.02 -10.66
C ILE A 463 -9.31 43.53 -10.87
N GLY A 464 -8.74 43.19 -12.01
CA GLY A 464 -8.24 41.83 -12.28
C GLY A 464 -6.73 41.77 -12.14
N LYS A 465 -6.20 40.67 -11.58
CA LYS A 465 -4.78 40.37 -11.51
C LYS A 465 -4.54 38.96 -12.04
N LEU A 466 -3.56 38.83 -12.92
CA LEU A 466 -3.00 37.57 -13.39
C LEU A 466 -1.54 37.49 -12.94
N SER A 467 -1.15 36.38 -12.29
CA SER A 467 0.21 36.15 -11.84
C SER A 467 0.67 34.74 -12.27
N LEU A 468 1.85 34.68 -12.86
CA LEU A 468 2.54 33.46 -13.21
C LEU A 468 3.74 33.31 -12.27
N LYS A 469 3.73 32.27 -11.43
CA LYS A 469 4.79 32.01 -10.45
C LYS A 469 5.48 30.70 -10.79
N PHE A 470 6.78 30.78 -11.08
CA PHE A 470 7.65 29.66 -11.38
C PHE A 470 8.56 29.42 -10.18
N THR A 471 8.43 28.28 -9.53
CA THR A 471 9.06 28.00 -8.23
C THR A 471 10.39 27.27 -8.31
N ASN A 472 10.73 26.72 -9.47
CA ASN A 472 11.99 26.02 -9.70
C ASN A 472 12.86 26.73 -10.75
N PHE A 473 12.89 28.04 -10.73
CA PHE A 473 13.63 28.83 -11.70
C PHE A 473 15.16 28.70 -11.48
N SER A 474 15.93 28.84 -12.57
CA SER A 474 17.39 28.89 -12.53
C SER A 474 17.91 30.08 -13.36
N ILE A 475 18.37 31.12 -12.68
CA ILE A 475 18.94 32.29 -13.35
C ILE A 475 20.23 31.95 -14.11
N LYS A 476 21.03 30.99 -13.63
CA LYS A 476 22.26 30.53 -14.26
C LYS A 476 22.02 29.92 -15.63
N ASN A 477 20.87 29.28 -15.79
CA ASN A 477 20.49 28.59 -17.02
C ASN A 477 19.74 29.46 -18.00
N LEU A 478 19.54 30.75 -17.70
CA LEU A 478 18.78 31.67 -18.56
C LEU A 478 19.36 31.76 -19.97
N LEU A 479 20.68 31.69 -20.10
CA LEU A 479 21.39 31.74 -21.39
C LEU A 479 21.66 30.36 -22.00
N ASN A 480 21.17 29.28 -21.38
CA ASN A 480 21.35 27.92 -21.87
C ASN A 480 20.01 27.24 -22.22
N PRO A 481 19.50 27.43 -23.44
CA PRO A 481 18.20 26.86 -23.84
C PRO A 481 18.10 25.32 -23.73
N LYS A 482 19.25 24.62 -23.78
CA LYS A 482 19.30 23.16 -23.63
C LYS A 482 18.91 22.66 -22.21
N SER A 483 18.99 23.53 -21.21
CA SER A 483 18.62 23.23 -19.83
C SER A 483 17.14 23.48 -19.52
N PHE A 484 16.38 24.01 -20.47
CA PHE A 484 14.98 24.31 -20.29
C PHE A 484 14.17 23.00 -20.23
N LYS A 485 13.54 22.76 -19.09
CA LYS A 485 12.53 21.69 -18.93
C LYS A 485 11.15 22.36 -18.97
N GLY A 486 10.70 22.75 -20.19
CA GLY A 486 9.49 23.53 -20.42
C GLY A 486 9.76 24.93 -20.96
N ILE A 487 8.97 25.92 -20.55
CA ILE A 487 9.02 27.30 -21.10
C ILE A 487 10.19 28.10 -20.52
N ILE A 488 10.65 27.77 -19.32
CA ILE A 488 11.66 28.52 -18.57
C ILE A 488 12.79 27.60 -18.06
N PRO A 489 14.00 28.17 -17.80
CA PRO A 489 15.10 27.41 -17.18
C PRO A 489 14.74 27.01 -15.75
N GLN A 490 14.97 25.74 -15.42
CA GLN A 490 14.67 25.15 -14.11
C GLN A 490 15.90 24.47 -13.49
N GLY A 491 15.83 24.21 -12.17
CA GLY A 491 16.77 23.37 -11.47
C GLY A 491 17.35 23.93 -10.16
N ASP A 492 17.44 25.27 -9.99
CA ASP A 492 18.09 25.89 -8.80
C ASP A 492 17.14 26.18 -7.64
N GLY A 493 15.83 25.88 -7.79
CA GLY A 493 14.83 26.13 -6.74
C GLY A 493 14.58 27.61 -6.45
N GLN A 494 14.93 28.50 -7.39
CA GLN A 494 14.63 29.92 -7.31
C GLN A 494 13.18 30.19 -7.72
N THR A 495 12.60 31.29 -7.24
CA THR A 495 11.24 31.68 -7.64
C THR A 495 11.27 32.89 -8.54
N PHE A 496 10.60 32.81 -9.68
CA PHE A 496 10.42 33.92 -10.61
C PHE A 496 8.92 34.15 -10.82
N THR A 497 8.47 35.38 -10.61
CA THR A 497 7.06 35.73 -10.73
C THR A 497 6.88 36.90 -11.68
N ILE A 498 5.93 36.76 -12.61
CA ILE A 498 5.47 37.84 -13.47
C ILE A 498 4.00 38.08 -13.17
N SER A 499 3.60 39.31 -12.94
CA SER A 499 2.19 39.62 -12.76
C SER A 499 1.75 40.86 -13.52
N ALA A 500 0.49 40.84 -13.94
CA ALA A 500 -0.19 41.96 -14.54
C ALA A 500 -1.52 42.19 -13.79
N GLN A 501 -1.76 43.44 -13.40
CA GLN A 501 -2.97 43.86 -12.71
C GLN A 501 -3.57 45.05 -13.43
N THR A 502 -4.88 45.03 -13.65
CA THR A 502 -5.56 46.13 -14.36
C THR A 502 -7.02 46.25 -13.95
N ASN A 503 -7.54 47.49 -13.98
CA ASN A 503 -8.97 47.73 -13.98
C ASN A 503 -9.48 48.20 -15.36
N ALA A 504 -8.72 47.91 -16.42
CA ALA A 504 -8.96 48.23 -17.80
C ALA A 504 -8.96 49.75 -18.14
N ARG A 505 -9.43 50.63 -17.26
CA ARG A 505 -9.67 52.06 -17.55
C ARG A 505 -8.69 53.02 -16.84
N TYR A 506 -8.46 52.81 -15.54
CA TYR A 506 -7.75 53.80 -14.73
C TYR A 506 -6.41 53.32 -14.19
N TYR A 507 -6.20 52.01 -14.12
CA TYR A 507 -5.04 51.42 -13.46
C TYR A 507 -4.49 50.25 -14.21
N GLN A 508 -3.19 50.25 -14.43
CA GLN A 508 -2.42 49.14 -14.98
C GLN A 508 -1.12 49.03 -14.21
N GLN A 509 -0.78 47.81 -13.80
CA GLN A 509 0.49 47.50 -13.14
C GLN A 509 1.07 46.22 -13.72
N TYR A 510 2.34 46.25 -14.04
CA TYR A 510 3.12 45.09 -14.44
C TYR A 510 4.27 44.95 -13.44
N SER A 511 4.49 43.73 -12.93
CA SER A 511 5.57 43.49 -12.00
C SER A 511 6.33 42.21 -12.30
N ILE A 512 7.60 42.24 -12.00
CA ILE A 512 8.48 41.07 -12.01
C ILE A 512 9.09 40.95 -10.61
N SER A 513 9.23 39.71 -10.12
CA SER A 513 9.88 39.42 -8.85
C SER A 513 10.75 38.19 -9.00
N PHE A 514 11.95 38.28 -8.45
CA PHE A 514 12.90 37.18 -8.35
C PHE A 514 13.26 36.96 -6.90
N TYR A 515 13.27 35.70 -6.48
CA TYR A 515 13.63 35.28 -5.12
C TYR A 515 14.58 34.09 -5.18
N ASP A 516 15.71 34.19 -4.49
CA ASP A 516 16.69 33.12 -4.30
C ASP A 516 16.81 32.83 -2.80
N PRO A 517 16.43 31.65 -2.30
CA PRO A 517 16.55 31.33 -0.88
C PRO A 517 17.98 31.08 -0.41
N TRP A 518 18.92 30.81 -1.34
CA TRP A 518 20.31 30.51 -1.06
C TRP A 518 21.26 31.36 -1.92
N PHE A 519 21.08 32.65 -1.91
CA PHE A 519 21.90 33.57 -2.68
C PHE A 519 23.41 33.43 -2.35
N GLY A 520 24.21 33.18 -3.38
CA GLY A 520 25.64 32.85 -3.24
C GLY A 520 25.94 31.37 -2.95
N GLY A 521 24.92 30.52 -2.73
CA GLY A 521 25.02 29.04 -2.69
C GLY A 521 25.71 28.41 -1.48
N LYS A 522 26.32 29.20 -0.58
CA LYS A 522 27.12 28.69 0.55
C LYS A 522 26.39 28.76 1.91
N ARG A 523 25.48 29.69 2.06
CA ARG A 523 24.70 29.92 3.29
C ARG A 523 23.25 30.22 2.95
N PRO A 524 22.30 29.95 3.85
CA PRO A 524 20.88 30.21 3.63
C PRO A 524 20.55 31.71 3.72
N ASN A 525 21.18 32.51 2.86
CA ASN A 525 20.91 33.94 2.74
C ASN A 525 19.90 34.13 1.62
N SER A 526 18.70 34.60 1.94
CA SER A 526 17.70 34.91 0.92
C SER A 526 17.98 36.25 0.26
N PHE A 527 17.75 36.32 -1.04
CA PHE A 527 17.77 37.54 -1.83
C PHE A 527 16.46 37.66 -2.61
N GLN A 528 15.85 38.85 -2.51
CA GLN A 528 14.65 39.16 -3.28
C GLN A 528 14.82 40.47 -4.03
N PHE A 529 14.49 40.45 -5.30
CA PHE A 529 14.42 41.63 -6.15
C PHE A 529 13.03 41.71 -6.75
N SER A 530 12.40 42.90 -6.69
CA SER A 530 11.11 43.16 -7.32
C SER A 530 11.13 44.50 -8.02
N ALA A 531 10.63 44.51 -9.26
CA ALA A 531 10.44 45.73 -10.04
C ALA A 531 9.00 45.78 -10.55
N TYR A 532 8.42 46.96 -10.52
CA TYR A 532 7.07 47.16 -11.04
C TYR A 532 6.99 48.46 -11.85
N TYR A 533 6.11 48.46 -12.82
CA TYR A 533 5.67 49.64 -13.55
C TYR A 533 4.18 49.80 -13.34
N SER A 534 3.73 50.97 -12.86
CA SER A 534 2.32 51.25 -12.70
C SER A 534 1.94 52.54 -13.44
N ARG A 535 0.80 52.48 -14.12
CA ARG A 535 0.20 53.62 -14.79
C ARG A 535 -1.20 53.87 -14.22
N GLN A 536 -1.43 55.08 -13.76
CA GLN A 536 -2.71 55.53 -13.24
C GLN A 536 -3.17 56.74 -14.07
N THR A 537 -4.38 56.69 -14.59
CA THR A 537 -4.92 57.76 -15.44
C THR A 537 -6.32 58.16 -14.95
N GLY A 538 -6.59 59.47 -14.92
CA GLY A 538 -7.93 60.05 -14.83
C GLY A 538 -8.67 60.02 -13.49
N ILE A 539 -7.98 59.73 -12.37
CA ILE A 539 -8.62 59.71 -11.03
C ILE A 539 -8.65 61.11 -10.38
N GLU A 540 -7.67 61.97 -10.68
CA GLU A 540 -7.51 63.25 -9.97
C GLU A 540 -8.66 64.25 -10.17
N SER A 541 -9.30 64.32 -11.33
CA SER A 541 -10.29 65.38 -11.58
C SER A 541 -11.69 65.07 -11.05
N SER A 542 -12.08 63.79 -10.92
CA SER A 542 -13.46 63.44 -10.52
C SER A 542 -13.63 63.24 -8.99
N PHE A 543 -12.58 62.81 -8.29
CA PHE A 543 -12.61 62.62 -6.83
C PHE A 543 -12.39 63.90 -6.07
N LEU A 544 -11.46 64.75 -6.50
CA LEU A 544 -11.23 66.05 -5.91
C LEU A 544 -12.40 66.98 -6.14
N SER A 545 -13.06 66.98 -7.29
CA SER A 545 -14.23 67.80 -7.57
C SER A 545 -15.46 67.37 -6.76
N ARG A 546 -15.65 66.09 -6.49
CA ARG A 546 -16.73 65.59 -5.62
C ARG A 546 -16.50 65.91 -4.13
N SER A 547 -15.26 65.78 -3.65
CA SER A 547 -14.90 66.10 -2.28
C SER A 547 -14.98 67.62 -2.04
N TYR A 548 -14.51 68.44 -2.99
CA TYR A 548 -14.61 69.90 -2.91
C TYR A 548 -16.07 70.38 -2.95
N ASN A 549 -16.91 69.85 -3.85
CA ASN A 549 -18.32 70.20 -3.90
C ASN A 549 -19.12 69.71 -2.68
N SER A 550 -18.76 68.57 -2.09
CA SER A 550 -19.36 68.09 -0.83
C SER A 550 -18.99 68.99 0.37
N LEU A 551 -17.75 69.44 0.45
CA LEU A 551 -17.30 70.36 1.49
C LEU A 551 -17.85 71.79 1.31
N TYR A 552 -18.01 72.25 0.09
CA TYR A 552 -18.55 73.58 -0.22
C TYR A 552 -20.08 73.66 0.02
N ASN A 553 -20.81 72.58 -0.32
CA ASN A 553 -22.26 72.55 -0.06
C ASN A 553 -22.60 72.39 1.45
N ASN A 554 -21.74 71.68 2.22
CA ASN A 554 -21.97 71.62 3.69
C ASN A 554 -21.63 72.93 4.43
N SER A 555 -20.79 73.80 3.84
CA SER A 555 -20.49 75.10 4.44
C SER A 555 -21.53 76.19 4.09
N LEU A 556 -22.41 76.02 3.13
CA LEU A 556 -23.44 76.96 2.70
C LEU A 556 -24.84 76.71 3.30
N TYR A 557 -25.03 75.51 3.94
CA TYR A 557 -26.33 75.17 4.55
C TYR A 557 -26.25 74.85 6.05
N GLY A 558 -25.17 75.20 6.73
CA GLY A 558 -24.98 75.08 8.18
C GLY A 558 -24.88 76.44 8.84
N GLY A 559 -26.03 77.15 8.89
CA GLY A 559 -26.21 78.35 9.66
C GLY A 559 -27.55 78.28 10.33
#